data_fb720293bc32aa0ae7bef6364d8e6d52
#
_entry.id   fb720293bc32aa0ae7bef6364d8e6d52
#
_cell.length_a   1.000
_cell.length_b   1.000
_cell.length_c   1.000
_cell.angle_alpha   90.00
_cell.angle_beta   90.00
_cell.angle_gamma   90.00
#
_symmetry.space_group_name_H-M   'P 1'
#
loop_
_entity.id
_entity.type
_entity.pdbx_description
1 polymer ?
#
loop_
_entity_poly.entity_id
_entity_poly.type
_entity_poly.pdbx_seq_one_letter_code
_entity_poly.pdbx_strand_id
1 'polypeptide(L)'
;MNFSDHFSAVAADYAAARPEYPPALFDWIASIVPARGLCWEAGCGSGQATRDLALRFDRVHASDPSAAQIAQAPKLANVDFVVEPGERCGLPDASVDAACVAQALHWFDRPAYFAEVARVLKPDGVLVTWGYQDIIVPPALRAVNDAFQSMILPYWPPEREDINAAYAGYAWPFPAIDVPQFDLSVEWPLPRMLGYFSSYSASKRHREATG
;
A
#
# COMPACT_ATOMS: atom_id res chain seq x y z
N MET A 1 13.84 -9.29 -11.86
CA MET A 1 14.51 -8.28 -11.00
C MET A 1 14.67 -8.86 -9.61
N ASN A 2 15.75 -8.59 -8.88
CA ASN A 2 15.87 -9.03 -7.50
C ASN A 2 15.00 -8.10 -6.64
N PHE A 3 14.01 -8.67 -5.94
CA PHE A 3 13.25 -8.00 -4.90
C PHE A 3 14.22 -7.42 -3.86
N SER A 4 14.18 -6.10 -3.67
CA SER A 4 14.96 -5.44 -2.63
C SER A 4 14.12 -5.39 -1.36
N ASP A 5 14.42 -6.26 -0.41
CA ASP A 5 13.68 -6.38 0.85
C ASP A 5 13.97 -5.19 1.79
N HIS A 6 13.19 -4.13 1.65
CA HIS A 6 13.30 -2.93 2.48
C HIS A 6 12.51 -3.01 3.80
N PHE A 7 11.64 -4.01 3.98
CA PHE A 7 10.61 -4.01 5.02
C PHE A 7 10.63 -5.19 5.98
N SER A 8 11.23 -6.33 5.63
CA SER A 8 11.18 -7.54 6.47
C SER A 8 11.78 -7.37 7.87
N ALA A 9 12.82 -6.56 8.02
CA ALA A 9 13.51 -6.38 9.32
C ALA A 9 12.73 -5.54 10.36
N VAL A 10 11.63 -4.89 9.98
CA VAL A 10 10.84 -3.98 10.84
C VAL A 10 9.33 -4.24 10.73
N ALA A 11 8.92 -5.40 10.23
CA ALA A 11 7.53 -5.69 9.88
C ALA A 11 6.53 -5.50 11.05
N ALA A 12 6.88 -5.91 12.27
CA ALA A 12 5.99 -5.79 13.44
C ALA A 12 5.82 -4.34 13.91
N ASP A 13 6.92 -3.59 14.03
CA ASP A 13 6.90 -2.18 14.45
C ASP A 13 6.27 -1.31 13.35
N TYR A 14 6.50 -1.67 12.08
CA TYR A 14 5.93 -1.01 10.93
C TYR A 14 4.40 -1.12 10.90
N ALA A 15 3.85 -2.31 11.08
CA ALA A 15 2.40 -2.55 11.07
C ALA A 15 1.68 -1.78 12.21
N ALA A 16 2.28 -1.72 13.41
CA ALA A 16 1.69 -1.03 14.56
C ALA A 16 1.76 0.50 14.44
N ALA A 17 2.73 1.04 13.70
CA ALA A 17 2.98 2.46 13.61
C ALA A 17 2.18 3.16 12.50
N ARG A 18 1.71 2.44 11.46
CA ARG A 18 1.05 3.04 10.30
C ARG A 18 -0.41 3.44 10.59
N PRO A 19 -0.91 4.52 9.93
CA PRO A 19 -2.33 4.86 10.04
C PRO A 19 -3.20 3.80 9.36
N GLU A 20 -4.39 3.58 9.89
CA GLU A 20 -5.43 2.82 9.21
C GLU A 20 -6.07 3.69 8.10
N TYR A 21 -6.44 3.08 6.99
CA TYR A 21 -7.13 3.80 5.93
C TYR A 21 -8.59 4.09 6.32
N PRO A 22 -9.19 5.19 5.83
CA PRO A 22 -10.57 5.51 6.17
C PRO A 22 -11.53 4.44 5.59
N PRO A 23 -12.50 3.94 6.39
CA PRO A 23 -13.49 2.95 5.92
C PRO A 23 -14.24 3.38 4.65
N ALA A 24 -14.47 4.67 4.51
CA ALA A 24 -15.14 5.24 3.32
C ALA A 24 -14.42 4.96 2.00
N LEU A 25 -13.09 4.81 2.02
CA LEU A 25 -12.32 4.38 0.85
C LEU A 25 -12.75 2.97 0.40
N PHE A 26 -12.84 2.03 1.33
CA PHE A 26 -13.19 0.64 1.02
C PHE A 26 -14.67 0.49 0.66
N ASP A 27 -15.56 1.29 1.26
CA ASP A 27 -16.98 1.35 0.89
C ASP A 27 -17.13 1.87 -0.54
N TRP A 28 -16.35 2.88 -0.91
CA TRP A 28 -16.33 3.38 -2.28
C TRP A 28 -15.77 2.32 -3.26
N ILE A 29 -14.65 1.66 -2.94
CA ILE A 29 -14.11 0.57 -3.76
C ILE A 29 -15.19 -0.49 -4.01
N ALA A 30 -15.88 -0.94 -2.95
CA ALA A 30 -16.94 -1.91 -3.04
C ALA A 30 -18.16 -1.42 -3.85
N SER A 31 -18.36 -0.11 -4.00
CA SER A 31 -19.48 0.48 -4.74
C SER A 31 -19.25 0.59 -6.23
N ILE A 32 -17.99 0.64 -6.67
CA ILE A 32 -17.63 0.81 -8.08
C ILE A 32 -17.39 -0.51 -8.82
N VAL A 33 -17.32 -1.64 -8.11
CA VAL A 33 -17.16 -2.97 -8.71
C VAL A 33 -18.52 -3.58 -9.01
N PRO A 34 -18.68 -4.29 -10.14
CA PRO A 34 -19.96 -4.94 -10.50
C PRO A 34 -20.32 -6.12 -9.59
N ALA A 35 -19.31 -6.77 -9.04
CA ALA A 35 -19.46 -7.88 -8.09
C ALA A 35 -18.31 -7.85 -7.05
N ARG A 36 -18.51 -8.52 -5.92
CA ARG A 36 -17.58 -8.55 -4.80
C ARG A 36 -17.11 -9.96 -4.45
N GLY A 37 -17.01 -10.82 -5.48
CA GLY A 37 -16.61 -12.21 -5.31
C GLY A 37 -15.14 -12.38 -4.95
N LEU A 38 -14.23 -11.77 -5.71
CA LEU A 38 -12.78 -11.90 -5.50
C LEU A 38 -12.06 -10.57 -5.68
N CYS A 39 -11.33 -10.16 -4.65
CA CYS A 39 -10.37 -9.07 -4.70
C CYS A 39 -8.94 -9.63 -4.70
N TRP A 40 -8.07 -9.09 -5.53
CA TRP A 40 -6.63 -9.31 -5.44
C TRP A 40 -5.95 -8.06 -4.88
N GLU A 41 -5.27 -8.19 -3.75
CA GLU A 41 -4.40 -7.15 -3.22
C GLU A 41 -2.94 -7.52 -3.48
N ALA A 42 -2.27 -6.76 -4.35
CA ALA A 42 -0.86 -6.93 -4.66
C ALA A 42 0.00 -6.02 -3.77
N GLY A 43 1.06 -6.56 -3.18
CA GLY A 43 1.91 -5.83 -2.21
C GLY A 43 1.17 -5.57 -0.89
N CYS A 44 0.48 -6.59 -0.37
CA CYS A 44 -0.37 -6.46 0.81
C CYS A 44 0.41 -6.23 2.12
N GLY A 45 1.72 -6.44 2.12
CA GLY A 45 2.53 -6.37 3.32
C GLY A 45 2.04 -7.33 4.41
N SER A 46 1.86 -6.82 5.61
CA SER A 46 1.28 -7.57 6.74
C SER A 46 -0.25 -7.51 6.80
N GLY A 47 -0.93 -7.14 5.70
CA GLY A 47 -2.38 -7.19 5.60
C GLY A 47 -3.11 -5.98 6.18
N GLN A 48 -2.52 -4.80 6.12
CA GLN A 48 -3.12 -3.58 6.69
C GLN A 48 -4.42 -3.19 5.97
N ALA A 49 -4.40 -3.08 4.64
CA ALA A 49 -5.61 -2.81 3.86
C ALA A 49 -6.45 -4.07 3.63
N THR A 50 -5.82 -5.25 3.65
CA THR A 50 -6.50 -6.55 3.48
C THR A 50 -7.65 -6.74 4.45
N ARG A 51 -7.52 -6.29 5.72
CA ARG A 51 -8.57 -6.40 6.74
C ARG A 51 -9.87 -5.74 6.30
N ASP A 52 -9.76 -4.54 5.76
CA ASP A 52 -10.91 -3.77 5.29
C ASP A 52 -11.47 -4.30 3.98
N LEU A 53 -10.62 -4.78 3.07
CA LEU A 53 -11.04 -5.47 1.85
C LEU A 53 -11.81 -6.75 2.19
N ALA A 54 -11.34 -7.52 3.17
CA ALA A 54 -11.98 -8.76 3.63
C ALA A 54 -13.41 -8.53 4.19
N LEU A 55 -13.72 -7.35 4.68
CA LEU A 55 -15.07 -7.00 5.13
C LEU A 55 -16.03 -6.69 3.96
N ARG A 56 -15.52 -6.49 2.76
CA ARG A 56 -16.30 -6.01 1.60
C ARG A 56 -16.33 -6.97 0.42
N PHE A 57 -15.42 -7.94 0.39
CA PHE A 57 -15.34 -8.96 -0.66
C PHE A 57 -15.55 -10.36 -0.06
N ASP A 58 -16.16 -11.25 -0.83
CA ASP A 58 -16.39 -12.65 -0.42
C ASP A 58 -15.06 -13.37 -0.16
N ARG A 59 -14.05 -13.09 -1.00
CA ARG A 59 -12.67 -13.60 -0.88
C ARG A 59 -11.66 -12.52 -1.24
N VAL A 60 -10.51 -12.57 -0.56
CA VAL A 60 -9.34 -11.75 -0.90
C VAL A 60 -8.13 -12.65 -1.12
N HIS A 61 -7.48 -12.50 -2.26
CA HIS A 61 -6.14 -13.03 -2.52
C HIS A 61 -5.14 -11.92 -2.23
N ALA A 62 -4.42 -12.01 -1.12
CA ALA A 62 -3.48 -11.01 -0.67
C ALA A 62 -2.05 -11.50 -0.88
N SER A 63 -1.31 -10.88 -1.79
CA SER A 63 0.03 -11.31 -2.17
C SER A 63 1.09 -10.26 -1.82
N ASP A 64 2.25 -10.74 -1.35
CA ASP A 64 3.44 -9.92 -1.11
C ASP A 64 4.70 -10.76 -1.34
N PRO A 65 5.75 -10.24 -1.97
CA PRO A 65 6.99 -10.99 -2.19
C PRO A 65 7.76 -11.30 -0.90
N SER A 66 7.47 -10.60 0.21
CA SER A 66 8.13 -10.79 1.50
C SER A 66 7.41 -11.85 2.35
N ALA A 67 8.01 -13.04 2.49
CA ALA A 67 7.52 -14.07 3.39
C ALA A 67 7.45 -13.58 4.86
N ALA A 68 8.34 -12.66 5.26
CA ALA A 68 8.35 -12.09 6.60
C ALA A 68 7.13 -11.17 6.84
N GLN A 69 6.68 -10.44 5.84
CA GLN A 69 5.45 -9.65 5.91
C GLN A 69 4.22 -10.57 6.01
N ILE A 70 4.12 -11.55 5.11
CA ILE A 70 3.02 -12.54 5.12
C ILE A 70 2.93 -13.28 6.46
N ALA A 71 4.05 -13.63 7.08
CA ALA A 71 4.07 -14.29 8.38
C ALA A 71 3.50 -13.44 9.53
N GLN A 72 3.41 -12.13 9.38
CA GLN A 72 2.80 -11.19 10.34
C GLN A 72 1.32 -10.91 10.04
N ALA A 73 0.81 -11.39 8.91
CA ALA A 73 -0.56 -11.15 8.50
C ALA A 73 -1.57 -11.82 9.45
N PRO A 74 -2.74 -11.20 9.69
CA PRO A 74 -3.77 -11.79 10.53
C PRO A 74 -4.40 -13.01 9.87
N LYS A 75 -4.89 -13.93 10.68
CA LYS A 75 -5.72 -15.04 10.16
C LYS A 75 -7.14 -14.53 9.92
N LEU A 76 -7.55 -14.44 8.68
CA LEU A 76 -8.90 -14.06 8.26
C LEU A 76 -9.52 -15.22 7.47
N ALA A 77 -10.79 -15.50 7.72
CA ALA A 77 -11.45 -16.71 7.19
C ALA A 77 -11.61 -16.70 5.66
N ASN A 78 -11.69 -15.51 5.07
CA ASN A 78 -11.90 -15.30 3.63
C ASN A 78 -10.69 -14.70 2.92
N VAL A 79 -9.49 -14.80 3.51
CA VAL A 79 -8.25 -14.26 2.93
C VAL A 79 -7.23 -15.38 2.74
N ASP A 80 -6.71 -15.46 1.53
CA ASP A 80 -5.56 -16.27 1.18
C ASP A 80 -4.32 -15.36 1.13
N PHE A 81 -3.46 -15.42 2.15
CA PHE A 81 -2.17 -14.71 2.15
C PHE A 81 -1.10 -15.56 1.48
N VAL A 82 -0.49 -15.06 0.41
CA VAL A 82 0.42 -15.81 -0.46
C VAL A 82 1.72 -15.04 -0.71
N VAL A 83 2.83 -15.77 -0.74
CA VAL A 83 4.15 -15.19 -1.10
C VAL A 83 4.27 -15.20 -2.62
N GLU A 84 3.94 -14.06 -3.25
CA GLU A 84 3.97 -13.87 -4.70
C GLU A 84 4.35 -12.42 -5.02
N PRO A 85 5.07 -12.15 -6.13
CA PRO A 85 5.32 -10.80 -6.60
C PRO A 85 4.05 -10.17 -7.22
N GLY A 86 4.01 -8.84 -7.29
CA GLY A 86 2.88 -8.13 -7.93
C GLY A 86 2.76 -8.41 -9.43
N GLU A 87 3.87 -8.72 -10.09
CA GLU A 87 3.94 -8.95 -11.54
C GLU A 87 3.40 -10.32 -11.98
N ARG A 88 3.10 -11.19 -11.01
CA ARG A 88 2.58 -12.53 -11.30
C ARG A 88 1.88 -13.12 -10.08
N CYS A 89 0.63 -13.48 -10.23
CA CYS A 89 -0.14 -14.19 -9.20
C CYS A 89 -0.69 -15.52 -9.72
N GLY A 90 -1.04 -16.42 -8.79
CA GLY A 90 -1.60 -17.73 -9.10
C GLY A 90 -3.07 -17.72 -9.50
N LEU A 91 -3.70 -16.55 -9.71
CA LEU A 91 -5.11 -16.44 -10.04
C LEU A 91 -5.39 -16.75 -11.51
N PRO A 92 -6.56 -17.37 -11.83
CA PRO A 92 -6.98 -17.60 -13.21
C PRO A 92 -7.24 -16.30 -13.98
N ASP A 93 -7.22 -16.38 -15.31
CA ASP A 93 -7.64 -15.29 -16.18
C ASP A 93 -9.10 -14.89 -15.90
N ALA A 94 -9.40 -13.60 -16.00
CA ALA A 94 -10.74 -13.03 -15.88
C ALA A 94 -11.52 -13.53 -14.62
N SER A 95 -10.82 -13.63 -13.48
CA SER A 95 -11.39 -14.17 -12.23
C SER A 95 -11.63 -13.11 -11.14
N VAL A 96 -10.99 -11.94 -11.25
CA VAL A 96 -10.93 -10.92 -10.21
C VAL A 96 -11.91 -9.78 -10.48
N ASP A 97 -12.64 -9.36 -9.48
CA ASP A 97 -13.57 -8.20 -9.57
C ASP A 97 -12.84 -6.87 -9.30
N ALA A 98 -11.87 -6.90 -8.38
CA ALA A 98 -11.03 -5.74 -8.08
C ALA A 98 -9.56 -6.15 -7.89
N ALA A 99 -8.64 -5.45 -8.54
CA ALA A 99 -7.21 -5.49 -8.23
C ALA A 99 -6.85 -4.23 -7.42
N CYS A 100 -6.28 -4.41 -6.24
CA CYS A 100 -5.98 -3.35 -5.29
C CYS A 100 -4.49 -3.25 -5.00
N VAL A 101 -3.96 -2.03 -4.89
CA VAL A 101 -2.59 -1.77 -4.44
C VAL A 101 -2.56 -0.59 -3.48
N ALA A 102 -2.12 -0.84 -2.25
CA ALA A 102 -1.97 0.16 -1.21
C ALA A 102 -0.49 0.47 -0.97
N GLN A 103 0.00 1.67 -1.26
CA GLN A 103 1.38 2.11 -0.98
C GLN A 103 2.49 1.22 -1.59
N ALA A 104 2.23 0.45 -2.65
CA ALA A 104 3.19 -0.52 -3.17
C ALA A 104 3.50 -0.38 -4.67
N LEU A 105 2.65 0.29 -5.46
CA LEU A 105 2.78 0.32 -6.93
C LEU A 105 4.13 0.82 -7.44
N HIS A 106 4.78 1.74 -6.75
CA HIS A 106 6.09 2.30 -7.10
C HIS A 106 7.26 1.29 -6.99
N TRP A 107 7.03 0.14 -6.38
CA TRP A 107 8.01 -0.95 -6.27
C TRP A 107 7.94 -1.97 -7.40
N PHE A 108 6.85 -1.95 -8.19
CA PHE A 108 6.57 -2.97 -9.20
C PHE A 108 7.24 -2.66 -10.55
N ASP A 109 7.54 -3.70 -11.31
CA ASP A 109 7.72 -3.60 -12.75
C ASP A 109 6.34 -3.32 -13.37
N ARG A 110 6.04 -2.04 -13.58
CA ARG A 110 4.72 -1.55 -13.99
C ARG A 110 4.18 -2.22 -15.26
N PRO A 111 4.97 -2.34 -16.36
CA PRO A 111 4.51 -3.04 -17.56
C PRO A 111 4.07 -4.48 -17.27
N ALA A 112 4.88 -5.23 -16.51
CA ALA A 112 4.57 -6.60 -16.15
C ALA A 112 3.37 -6.68 -15.19
N TYR A 113 3.31 -5.80 -14.20
CA TYR A 113 2.17 -5.72 -13.26
C TYR A 113 0.86 -5.39 -14.00
N PHE A 114 0.85 -4.38 -14.86
CA PHE A 114 -0.37 -4.02 -15.59
C PHE A 114 -0.81 -5.10 -16.58
N ALA A 115 0.12 -5.84 -17.17
CA ALA A 115 -0.23 -7.01 -18.00
C ALA A 115 -0.88 -8.11 -17.15
N GLU A 116 -0.38 -8.36 -15.95
CA GLU A 116 -0.96 -9.33 -15.02
C GLU A 116 -2.34 -8.89 -14.53
N VAL A 117 -2.51 -7.62 -14.17
CA VAL A 117 -3.81 -7.04 -13.83
C VAL A 117 -4.81 -7.23 -14.97
N ALA A 118 -4.42 -6.92 -16.22
CA ALA A 118 -5.27 -7.09 -17.39
C ALA A 118 -5.65 -8.56 -17.63
N ARG A 119 -4.77 -9.52 -17.29
CA ARG A 119 -5.03 -10.95 -17.41
C ARG A 119 -6.07 -11.41 -16.40
N VAL A 120 -5.93 -11.00 -15.13
CA VAL A 120 -6.76 -11.54 -14.04
C VAL A 120 -8.08 -10.80 -13.86
N LEU A 121 -8.18 -9.53 -14.23
CA LEU A 121 -9.43 -8.78 -14.12
C LEU A 121 -10.51 -9.33 -15.04
N LYS A 122 -11.73 -9.42 -14.52
CA LYS A 122 -12.92 -9.62 -15.35
C LYS A 122 -13.11 -8.43 -16.28
N PRO A 123 -13.89 -8.56 -17.36
CA PRO A 123 -14.11 -7.47 -18.33
C PRO A 123 -14.53 -6.13 -17.69
N ASP A 124 -15.36 -6.20 -16.64
CA ASP A 124 -15.84 -5.02 -15.91
C ASP A 124 -15.13 -4.82 -14.55
N GLY A 125 -14.02 -5.54 -14.33
CA GLY A 125 -13.22 -5.43 -13.11
C GLY A 125 -12.44 -4.12 -13.07
N VAL A 126 -12.06 -3.67 -11.87
CA VAL A 126 -11.38 -2.39 -11.67
C VAL A 126 -10.00 -2.56 -11.03
N LEU A 127 -9.06 -1.73 -11.46
CA LEU A 127 -7.78 -1.51 -10.76
C LEU A 127 -7.92 -0.28 -9.87
N VAL A 128 -7.64 -0.43 -8.58
CA VAL A 128 -7.62 0.67 -7.61
C VAL A 128 -6.25 0.74 -6.96
N THR A 129 -5.62 1.91 -7.03
CA THR A 129 -4.36 2.16 -6.32
C THR A 129 -4.48 3.41 -5.47
N TRP A 130 -3.93 3.36 -4.28
CA TRP A 130 -3.91 4.50 -3.37
C TRP A 130 -2.64 4.57 -2.54
N GLY A 131 -2.40 5.75 -2.03
CA GLY A 131 -1.30 6.03 -1.15
C GLY A 131 -1.54 7.32 -0.38
N TYR A 132 -0.74 7.55 0.62
CA TYR A 132 -0.63 8.83 1.32
C TYR A 132 0.81 9.31 1.25
N GLN A 133 0.96 10.62 1.22
CA GLN A 133 2.24 11.32 1.20
C GLN A 133 2.73 11.58 2.63
N ASP A 134 3.44 12.70 2.82
CA ASP A 134 3.92 13.11 4.11
C ASP A 134 2.79 13.56 5.04
N ILE A 135 3.05 13.41 6.34
CA ILE A 135 2.13 13.87 7.38
C ILE A 135 1.98 15.39 7.35
N ILE A 136 0.74 15.85 7.46
CA ILE A 136 0.42 17.26 7.72
C ILE A 136 0.23 17.43 9.22
N VAL A 137 1.14 18.14 9.86
CA VAL A 137 1.09 18.38 11.30
C VAL A 137 0.41 19.72 11.63
N PRO A 138 -0.14 19.88 12.85
CA PRO A 138 -0.64 21.16 13.32
C PRO A 138 0.43 22.26 13.24
N PRO A 139 0.03 23.54 13.08
CA PRO A 139 0.97 24.68 12.93
C PRO A 139 2.05 24.75 14.03
N ALA A 140 1.70 24.40 15.27
CA ALA A 140 2.64 24.39 16.39
C ALA A 140 3.81 23.38 16.25
N LEU A 141 3.63 22.33 15.46
CA LEU A 141 4.64 21.28 15.23
C LEU A 141 5.38 21.45 13.90
N ARG A 142 4.99 22.41 13.07
CA ARG A 142 5.51 22.54 11.70
C ARG A 142 7.04 22.70 11.68
N ALA A 143 7.60 23.60 12.47
CA ALA A 143 9.04 23.85 12.48
C ALA A 143 9.87 22.60 12.85
N VAL A 144 9.39 21.81 13.82
CA VAL A 144 10.05 20.56 14.22
C VAL A 144 9.91 19.49 13.12
N ASN A 145 8.71 19.37 12.53
CA ASN A 145 8.49 18.46 11.43
C ASN A 145 9.35 18.80 10.22
N ASP A 146 9.43 20.06 9.83
CA ASP A 146 10.24 20.51 8.69
C ASP A 146 11.74 20.26 8.91
N ALA A 147 12.22 20.45 10.12
CA ALA A 147 13.60 20.12 10.49
C ALA A 147 13.85 18.61 10.38
N PHE A 148 12.92 17.78 10.88
CA PHE A 148 13.00 16.33 10.76
C PHE A 148 12.97 15.89 9.30
N GLN A 149 12.02 16.38 8.51
CA GLN A 149 11.92 16.04 7.09
C GLN A 149 13.19 16.44 6.31
N SER A 150 13.75 17.61 6.59
CA SER A 150 15.02 18.05 5.96
C SER A 150 16.19 17.14 6.31
N MET A 151 16.24 16.63 7.54
CA MET A 151 17.29 15.71 8.01
C MET A 151 17.24 14.36 7.26
N ILE A 152 16.05 13.82 7.03
CA ILE A 152 15.89 12.50 6.40
C ILE A 152 15.75 12.57 4.87
N LEU A 153 15.57 13.76 4.30
CA LEU A 153 15.35 13.95 2.85
C LEU A 153 16.38 13.23 1.97
N PRO A 154 17.71 13.28 2.24
CA PRO A 154 18.72 12.63 1.41
C PRO A 154 18.64 11.09 1.44
N TYR A 155 17.90 10.51 2.35
CA TYR A 155 17.82 9.07 2.60
C TYR A 155 16.56 8.42 2.02
N TRP A 156 15.65 9.20 1.43
CA TRP A 156 14.51 8.65 0.74
C TRP A 156 14.94 7.88 -0.52
N PRO A 157 14.33 6.73 -0.80
CA PRO A 157 14.54 6.05 -2.07
C PRO A 157 13.94 6.86 -3.23
N PRO A 158 14.53 6.80 -4.44
CA PRO A 158 14.05 7.58 -5.60
C PRO A 158 12.61 7.23 -6.00
N GLU A 159 12.16 6.00 -5.74
CA GLU A 159 10.79 5.54 -6.00
C GLU A 159 9.73 6.33 -5.22
N ARG A 160 10.14 7.05 -4.17
CA ARG A 160 9.25 7.93 -3.42
C ARG A 160 8.69 9.07 -4.25
N GLU A 161 9.43 9.53 -5.25
CA GLU A 161 8.96 10.61 -6.14
C GLU A 161 7.68 10.23 -6.88
N ASP A 162 7.48 8.95 -7.19
CA ASP A 162 6.24 8.47 -7.80
C ASP A 162 5.03 8.68 -6.89
N ILE A 163 5.18 8.47 -5.56
CA ILE A 163 4.12 8.76 -4.58
C ILE A 163 3.90 10.27 -4.45
N ASN A 164 4.98 11.06 -4.38
CA ASN A 164 4.91 12.52 -4.25
C ASN A 164 4.18 13.13 -5.44
N ALA A 165 4.39 12.58 -6.63
CA ALA A 165 3.70 12.94 -7.87
C ALA A 165 2.30 12.32 -8.00
N ALA A 166 1.78 11.61 -6.99
CA ALA A 166 0.52 10.87 -7.05
C ALA A 166 0.41 9.99 -8.30
N TYR A 167 1.53 9.38 -8.71
CA TYR A 167 1.66 8.56 -9.92
C TYR A 167 1.29 9.27 -11.24
N ALA A 168 1.32 10.61 -11.28
CA ALA A 168 0.88 11.42 -12.42
C ALA A 168 1.63 11.11 -13.73
N GLY A 169 2.89 10.61 -13.64
CA GLY A 169 3.69 10.24 -14.81
C GLY A 169 3.43 8.84 -15.36
N TYR A 170 2.47 8.09 -14.78
CA TYR A 170 2.26 6.72 -15.21
C TYR A 170 1.35 6.61 -16.44
N ALA A 171 1.75 5.75 -17.38
CA ALA A 171 0.91 5.37 -18.51
C ALA A 171 -0.10 4.29 -18.04
N TRP A 172 -1.27 4.74 -17.62
CA TRP A 172 -2.33 3.85 -17.16
C TRP A 172 -2.98 3.10 -18.32
N PRO A 173 -3.06 1.75 -18.30
CA PRO A 173 -3.63 0.97 -19.40
C PRO A 173 -5.17 0.87 -19.36
N PHE A 174 -5.80 1.44 -18.33
CA PHE A 174 -7.24 1.40 -18.12
C PHE A 174 -7.84 2.80 -18.14
N PRO A 175 -9.11 2.95 -18.55
CA PRO A 175 -9.82 4.21 -18.41
C PRO A 175 -9.90 4.66 -16.95
N ALA A 176 -9.69 5.94 -16.70
CA ALA A 176 -9.85 6.51 -15.38
C ALA A 176 -11.31 6.62 -14.97
N ILE A 177 -11.58 6.43 -13.69
CA ILE A 177 -12.87 6.68 -13.04
C ILE A 177 -12.72 7.91 -12.15
N ASP A 178 -13.78 8.70 -12.00
CA ASP A 178 -13.80 9.81 -11.04
C ASP A 178 -13.66 9.27 -9.60
N VAL A 179 -12.68 9.79 -8.87
CA VAL A 179 -12.36 9.34 -7.51
C VAL A 179 -12.72 10.45 -6.53
N PRO A 180 -13.54 10.18 -5.51
CA PRO A 180 -13.78 11.14 -4.43
C PRO A 180 -12.51 11.35 -3.60
N GLN A 181 -12.44 12.47 -2.89
CA GLN A 181 -11.34 12.72 -1.96
C GLN A 181 -11.62 11.97 -0.65
N PHE A 182 -10.56 11.32 -0.12
CA PHE A 182 -10.61 10.65 1.16
C PHE A 182 -9.60 11.29 2.11
N ASP A 183 -10.08 11.73 3.27
CA ASP A 183 -9.22 12.31 4.31
C ASP A 183 -8.70 11.20 5.23
N LEU A 184 -7.37 11.17 5.41
CA LEU A 184 -6.70 10.33 6.38
C LEU A 184 -6.22 11.19 7.55
N SER A 185 -7.08 11.36 8.55
CA SER A 185 -6.80 12.11 9.76
C SER A 185 -6.73 11.20 10.98
N VAL A 186 -5.73 11.40 11.83
CA VAL A 186 -5.50 10.58 13.03
C VAL A 186 -5.15 11.45 14.22
N GLU A 187 -5.61 11.05 15.40
CA GLU A 187 -5.19 11.63 16.67
C GLU A 187 -4.28 10.63 17.38
N TRP A 188 -2.98 10.96 17.45
CA TRP A 188 -1.98 10.09 18.03
C TRP A 188 -1.30 10.70 19.25
N PRO A 189 -1.08 9.92 20.31
CA PRO A 189 -0.17 10.32 21.36
C PRO A 189 1.26 10.37 20.82
N LEU A 190 2.09 11.22 21.42
CA LEU A 190 3.48 11.44 21.00
C LEU A 190 4.28 10.14 20.78
N PRO A 191 4.23 9.12 21.65
CA PRO A 191 4.97 7.87 21.42
C PRO A 191 4.60 7.19 20.11
N ARG A 192 3.30 7.18 19.73
CA ARG A 192 2.84 6.57 18.47
C ARG A 192 3.33 7.38 17.25
N MET A 193 3.28 8.71 17.34
CA MET A 193 3.79 9.57 16.28
C MET A 193 5.31 9.40 16.08
N LEU A 194 6.08 9.28 17.16
CA LEU A 194 7.52 8.98 17.07
C LEU A 194 7.79 7.59 16.47
N GLY A 195 6.98 6.59 16.82
CA GLY A 195 7.01 5.26 16.20
C GLY A 195 6.76 5.33 14.69
N TYR A 196 5.77 6.12 14.27
CA TYR A 196 5.48 6.36 12.85
C TYR A 196 6.68 6.96 12.10
N PHE A 197 7.28 8.05 12.60
CA PHE A 197 8.48 8.64 12.00
C PHE A 197 9.67 7.68 11.99
N SER A 198 9.84 6.89 13.05
CA SER A 198 10.89 5.86 13.13
C SER A 198 10.70 4.74 12.12
N SER A 199 9.47 4.49 11.67
CA SER A 199 9.13 3.46 10.68
C SER A 199 9.44 3.88 9.23
N TYR A 200 9.81 5.13 8.98
CA TYR A 200 10.18 5.57 7.63
C TYR A 200 11.47 4.87 7.16
N SER A 201 11.48 4.42 5.91
CA SER A 201 12.69 3.84 5.30
C SER A 201 13.86 4.83 5.31
N ALA A 202 13.58 6.11 5.11
CA ALA A 202 14.58 7.18 5.22
C ALA A 202 15.13 7.34 6.64
N SER A 203 14.30 7.23 7.69
CA SER A 203 14.75 7.28 9.09
C SER A 203 15.67 6.10 9.43
N LYS A 204 15.37 4.91 8.89
CA LYS A 204 16.22 3.72 9.06
C LYS A 204 17.58 3.94 8.38
N ARG A 205 17.58 4.34 7.11
CA ARG A 205 18.81 4.61 6.35
C ARG A 205 19.66 5.72 6.98
N HIS A 206 19.01 6.77 7.49
CA HIS A 206 19.70 7.84 8.22
C HIS A 206 20.44 7.27 9.44
N ARG A 207 19.77 6.48 10.30
CA ARG A 207 20.41 5.86 11.47
C ARG A 207 21.58 4.93 11.08
N GLU A 208 21.43 4.14 10.03
CA GLU A 208 22.50 3.26 9.53
C GLU A 208 23.71 4.05 9.02
N ALA A 209 23.51 5.25 8.49
CA ALA A 209 24.56 6.10 7.94
C ALA A 209 25.28 6.98 8.99
N THR A 210 24.57 7.31 10.09
CA THR A 210 25.08 8.29 11.06
C THR A 210 25.42 7.70 12.44
N GLY A 211 25.03 6.47 12.71
CA GLY A 211 25.27 5.75 13.98
C GLY A 211 24.11 5.92 14.93
#